data_a1c04cc103b823fe9997490221ba0320
#
_entry.id   a1c04cc103b823fe9997490221ba0320
#
_cell.length_a   1.000
_cell.length_b   1.000
_cell.length_c   1.000
_cell.angle_alpha   90.00
_cell.angle_beta   90.00
_cell.angle_gamma   90.00
#
_symmetry.space_group_name_H-M   'P 1'
#
loop_
_entity.id
_entity.type
_entity.pdbx_description
1 polymer ?
#
loop_
_entity_poly.entity_id
_entity_poly.type
_entity_poly.pdbx_seq_one_letter_code
_entity_poly.pdbx_strand_id
1 'polypeptide(L)'
;SSPPALPTTAAGPTSLAVRVAPQADPDQPATAETSVVIGDTHDRRVYVLQPAVRTRRRATFDVMVENRGNNLATCRMQLVKPGGRLRGRFDPPSVSVDPGTSTLSLLRVRTEKRLWRRPARTITLRIDADQAGAPTTSTTATLVQSPVLPEQFAGRAVTTVAVLALVVGAWFWPVRPTIRDAARDAVGDLAPAATTVAPSAPDDTTP
;
A
#
# COMPACT_ATOMS: atom_id res chain seq x y z
N SER A 1 2.95 37.72 1.96
CA SER A 1 1.63 37.10 2.18
C SER A 1 1.41 37.07 3.68
N SER A 2 0.40 37.82 4.13
CA SER A 2 -0.02 37.79 5.54
C SER A 2 -0.54 36.36 5.86
N PRO A 3 -0.18 35.78 7.02
CA PRO A 3 -0.80 34.53 7.43
C PRO A 3 -2.32 34.73 7.56
N PRO A 4 -3.12 33.75 7.16
CA PRO A 4 -4.56 33.87 7.30
C PRO A 4 -4.89 34.03 8.79
N ALA A 5 -5.61 35.11 9.13
CA ALA A 5 -6.08 35.30 10.49
C ALA A 5 -7.02 34.13 10.83
N LEU A 6 -6.62 33.30 11.78
CA LEU A 6 -7.50 32.29 12.35
C LEU A 6 -8.64 33.03 13.03
N PRO A 7 -9.90 32.64 12.82
CA PRO A 7 -11.02 33.23 13.53
C PRO A 7 -10.83 32.94 15.04
N THR A 8 -10.50 33.97 15.80
CA THR A 8 -10.24 33.85 17.23
C THR A 8 -11.53 33.84 18.06
N THR A 9 -12.67 34.12 17.42
CA THR A 9 -13.94 34.28 18.11
C THR A 9 -14.95 33.25 17.60
N ALA A 10 -15.49 32.43 18.51
CA ALA A 10 -16.49 31.43 18.19
C ALA A 10 -17.77 32.09 17.62
N ALA A 11 -18.46 31.37 16.73
CA ALA A 11 -19.76 31.78 16.23
C ALA A 11 -20.81 31.75 17.34
N GLY A 12 -21.78 32.71 17.26
CA GLY A 12 -22.88 32.79 18.19
C GLY A 12 -22.97 34.13 18.91
N PRO A 13 -23.90 34.27 19.88
CA PRO A 13 -24.05 35.49 20.64
C PRO A 13 -22.86 35.70 21.58
N THR A 14 -22.25 36.88 21.48
CA THR A 14 -21.13 37.29 22.34
C THR A 14 -21.49 38.57 23.03
N SER A 15 -21.37 38.65 24.35
CA SER A 15 -21.56 39.87 25.11
C SER A 15 -20.38 40.81 24.89
N LEU A 16 -20.68 42.08 24.60
CA LEU A 16 -19.71 43.13 24.47
C LEU A 16 -20.00 44.17 25.54
N ALA A 17 -19.08 44.40 26.46
CA ALA A 17 -19.16 45.46 27.44
C ALA A 17 -18.28 46.64 27.00
N VAL A 18 -18.90 47.83 26.85
CA VAL A 18 -18.17 49.06 26.55
C VAL A 18 -18.15 49.92 27.80
N ARG A 19 -16.95 50.22 28.29
CA ARG A 19 -16.72 51.08 29.44
C ARG A 19 -16.28 52.45 28.94
N VAL A 20 -17.05 53.46 29.30
CA VAL A 20 -16.70 54.88 28.98
C VAL A 20 -16.31 55.58 30.27
N ALA A 21 -15.07 56.07 30.34
CA ALA A 21 -14.62 56.90 31.44
C ALA A 21 -14.60 58.34 30.98
N PRO A 22 -15.41 59.20 31.59
CA PRO A 22 -15.40 60.63 31.27
C PRO A 22 -14.05 61.25 31.66
N GLN A 23 -13.49 62.13 30.82
CA GLN A 23 -12.23 62.79 31.08
C GLN A 23 -12.26 63.70 32.30
N ALA A 24 -13.46 64.23 32.63
CA ALA A 24 -13.69 65.13 33.77
C ALA A 24 -13.81 64.39 35.12
N ASP A 25 -14.23 63.11 35.12
CA ASP A 25 -14.37 62.27 36.30
C ASP A 25 -14.11 60.80 35.94
N PRO A 26 -12.80 60.41 35.92
CA PRO A 26 -12.40 59.05 35.52
C PRO A 26 -12.83 57.96 36.53
N ASP A 27 -13.20 58.34 37.74
CA ASP A 27 -13.57 57.40 38.82
C ASP A 27 -15.05 56.96 38.73
N GLN A 28 -15.85 57.59 37.88
CA GLN A 28 -17.26 57.25 37.63
C GLN A 28 -17.48 56.72 36.17
N PRO A 29 -16.97 55.56 35.83
CA PRO A 29 -17.16 55.01 34.50
C PRO A 29 -18.60 54.53 34.31
N ALA A 30 -19.18 54.83 33.16
CA ALA A 30 -20.42 54.23 32.71
C ALA A 30 -20.11 52.95 31.91
N THR A 31 -20.77 51.84 32.22
CA THR A 31 -20.64 50.59 31.49
C THR A 31 -21.96 50.26 30.77
N ALA A 32 -21.91 50.05 29.48
CA ALA A 32 -23.03 49.57 28.68
C ALA A 32 -22.71 48.19 28.14
N GLU A 33 -23.61 47.25 28.30
CA GLU A 33 -23.50 45.91 27.76
C GLU A 33 -24.45 45.71 26.58
N THR A 34 -23.96 45.07 25.53
CA THR A 34 -24.73 44.70 24.36
C THR A 34 -24.36 43.31 23.89
N SER A 35 -25.25 42.65 23.18
CA SER A 35 -24.99 41.35 22.58
C SER A 35 -24.79 41.51 21.08
N VAL A 36 -23.69 40.95 20.58
CA VAL A 36 -23.37 40.91 19.15
C VAL A 36 -23.38 39.43 18.70
N VAL A 37 -24.09 39.16 17.61
CA VAL A 37 -24.11 37.82 17.02
C VAL A 37 -22.99 37.71 15.98
N ILE A 38 -22.05 36.81 16.24
CA ILE A 38 -20.98 36.50 15.32
C ILE A 38 -21.47 35.44 14.36
N GLY A 39 -21.43 35.72 13.05
CA GLY A 39 -21.87 34.78 12.00
C GLY A 39 -20.96 33.56 11.87
N ASP A 40 -21.54 32.48 11.38
CA ASP A 40 -20.84 31.25 11.08
C ASP A 40 -19.90 31.42 9.87
N THR A 41 -18.67 31.00 10.01
CA THR A 41 -17.68 30.94 8.92
C THR A 41 -17.26 29.48 8.72
N HIS A 42 -17.53 28.95 7.53
CA HIS A 42 -17.18 27.60 7.14
C HIS A 42 -15.96 27.61 6.22
N ASP A 43 -14.77 27.48 6.78
CA ASP A 43 -13.53 27.28 6.03
C ASP A 43 -12.90 25.96 6.45
N ARG A 44 -12.90 24.97 5.54
CA ARG A 44 -12.36 23.64 5.79
C ARG A 44 -11.41 23.26 4.69
N ARG A 45 -10.34 22.57 5.08
CA ARG A 45 -9.38 21.99 4.16
C ARG A 45 -9.26 20.50 4.41
N VAL A 46 -9.23 19.75 3.32
CA VAL A 46 -9.02 18.30 3.36
C VAL A 46 -7.81 17.98 2.50
N TYR A 47 -6.87 17.29 3.06
CA TYR A 47 -5.67 16.88 2.33
C TYR A 47 -5.18 15.50 2.77
N VAL A 48 -4.46 14.85 1.88
CA VAL A 48 -3.89 13.53 2.12
C VAL A 48 -2.41 13.71 2.39
N LEU A 49 -1.92 13.21 3.54
CA LEU A 49 -0.51 13.38 3.94
C LEU A 49 0.44 12.69 2.96
N GLN A 50 0.04 11.50 2.46
CA GLN A 50 0.77 10.78 1.42
C GLN A 50 -0.11 10.67 0.18
N PRO A 51 -0.02 11.63 -0.76
CA PRO A 51 -0.93 11.67 -1.90
C PRO A 51 -0.77 10.52 -2.89
N ALA A 52 0.34 9.77 -2.83
CA ALA A 52 0.59 8.63 -3.70
C ALA A 52 1.10 7.42 -2.89
N VAL A 53 0.43 6.28 -3.03
CA VAL A 53 0.82 5.03 -2.38
C VAL A 53 0.92 3.91 -3.40
N ARG A 54 2.02 3.16 -3.36
CA ARG A 54 2.24 1.99 -4.21
C ARG A 54 1.92 0.71 -3.44
N THR A 55 1.05 -0.14 -4.01
CA THR A 55 0.63 -1.38 -3.35
C THR A 55 0.24 -2.45 -4.35
N ARG A 56 0.18 -3.70 -3.88
CA ARG A 56 -0.34 -4.84 -4.67
C ARG A 56 -1.85 -5.02 -4.50
N ARG A 57 -2.40 -4.72 -3.31
CA ARG A 57 -3.82 -4.99 -3.01
C ARG A 57 -4.46 -4.06 -1.99
N ARG A 58 -3.76 -3.66 -0.93
CA ARG A 58 -4.29 -2.85 0.16
C ARG A 58 -3.39 -1.64 0.37
N ALA A 59 -4.00 -0.48 0.57
CA ALA A 59 -3.31 0.74 0.93
C ALA A 59 -4.07 1.44 2.06
N THR A 60 -3.35 2.23 2.83
CA THR A 60 -3.91 3.14 3.82
C THR A 60 -3.44 4.55 3.45
N PHE A 61 -4.35 5.51 3.52
CA PHE A 61 -4.07 6.92 3.31
C PHE A 61 -4.49 7.67 4.57
N ASP A 62 -3.62 8.54 5.04
CA ASP A 62 -3.87 9.44 6.15
C ASP A 62 -4.52 10.71 5.58
N VAL A 63 -5.79 10.90 5.91
CA VAL A 63 -6.60 12.03 5.44
C VAL A 63 -6.77 12.98 6.61
N MET A 64 -6.26 14.20 6.47
CA MET A 64 -6.37 15.24 7.47
C MET A 64 -7.47 16.22 7.09
N VAL A 65 -8.33 16.53 8.04
CA VAL A 65 -9.37 17.54 7.96
C VAL A 65 -8.99 18.67 8.91
N GLU A 66 -8.76 19.85 8.38
CA GLU A 66 -8.45 21.07 9.10
C GLU A 66 -9.67 21.98 9.09
N ASN A 67 -10.11 22.46 10.24
CA ASN A 67 -11.18 23.43 10.38
C ASN A 67 -10.59 24.82 10.64
N ARG A 68 -10.70 25.70 9.66
CA ARG A 68 -10.28 27.10 9.75
C ARG A 68 -11.46 28.06 9.97
N GLY A 69 -12.65 27.50 10.09
CA GLY A 69 -13.87 28.22 10.45
C GLY A 69 -13.93 28.55 11.95
N ASN A 70 -15.02 29.19 12.37
CA ASN A 70 -15.24 29.61 13.75
C ASN A 70 -16.33 28.80 14.48
N ASN A 71 -16.80 27.70 13.89
CA ASN A 71 -17.75 26.77 14.50
C ASN A 71 -17.25 25.32 14.38
N LEU A 72 -17.86 24.41 15.15
CA LEU A 72 -17.57 22.98 15.09
C LEU A 72 -17.91 22.43 13.70
N ALA A 73 -16.94 21.80 13.03
CA ALA A 73 -17.13 21.17 11.73
C ALA A 73 -17.28 19.64 11.89
N THR A 74 -18.50 19.13 11.68
CA THR A 74 -18.74 17.68 11.63
C THR A 74 -18.80 17.22 10.19
N CYS A 75 -17.75 16.51 9.74
CA CYS A 75 -17.58 16.08 8.36
C CYS A 75 -17.78 14.58 8.23
N ARG A 76 -18.62 14.17 7.28
CA ARG A 76 -18.73 12.79 6.83
C ARG A 76 -17.78 12.55 5.68
N MET A 77 -16.89 11.55 5.83
CA MET A 77 -15.90 11.21 4.82
C MET A 77 -16.47 10.23 3.82
N GLN A 78 -16.33 10.52 2.53
CA GLN A 78 -16.81 9.67 1.44
C GLN A 78 -15.72 9.45 0.39
N LEU A 79 -15.61 8.22 -0.09
CA LEU A 79 -14.77 7.91 -1.24
C LEU A 79 -15.64 7.89 -2.49
N VAL A 80 -15.43 8.81 -3.40
CA VAL A 80 -16.10 8.84 -4.69
C VAL A 80 -15.44 7.79 -5.57
N LYS A 81 -16.21 6.77 -5.93
CA LYS A 81 -15.71 5.56 -6.59
C LYS A 81 -15.16 5.83 -7.99
N PRO A 82 -13.88 5.62 -8.23
CA PRO A 82 -13.38 5.45 -9.59
C PRO A 82 -13.72 4.03 -10.05
N GLY A 83 -14.82 3.87 -10.79
CA GLY A 83 -15.12 2.67 -11.57
C GLY A 83 -14.99 1.31 -10.86
N GLY A 84 -15.94 0.95 -10.02
CA GLY A 84 -16.41 -0.42 -9.70
C GLY A 84 -15.45 -1.51 -9.17
N ARG A 85 -14.12 -1.25 -9.06
CA ARG A 85 -13.12 -2.29 -8.74
C ARG A 85 -12.34 -2.03 -7.45
N LEU A 86 -12.77 -1.07 -6.67
CA LEU A 86 -12.07 -0.62 -5.48
C LEU A 86 -13.06 -0.41 -4.35
N ARG A 87 -12.75 -0.90 -3.17
CA ARG A 87 -13.50 -0.66 -1.93
C ARG A 87 -12.64 0.15 -0.99
N GLY A 88 -13.22 1.20 -0.44
CA GLY A 88 -12.59 2.04 0.60
C GLY A 88 -13.51 2.19 1.79
N ARG A 89 -12.90 2.30 2.97
CA ARG A 89 -13.59 2.59 4.24
C ARG A 89 -12.75 3.57 5.03
N PHE A 90 -13.41 4.58 5.55
CA PHE A 90 -12.83 5.51 6.51
C PHE A 90 -12.95 5.00 7.93
N ASP A 91 -11.97 5.32 8.75
CA ASP A 91 -11.89 4.98 10.17
C ASP A 91 -11.26 6.15 10.94
N PRO A 92 -12.08 6.96 11.64
CA PRO A 92 -13.55 6.95 11.69
C PRO A 92 -14.23 7.45 10.40
N PRO A 93 -15.51 7.06 10.14
CA PRO A 93 -16.25 7.46 8.95
C PRO A 93 -16.72 8.91 8.97
N SER A 94 -16.80 9.52 10.14
CA SER A 94 -17.07 10.93 10.35
C SER A 94 -16.14 11.49 11.42
N VAL A 95 -15.76 12.75 11.26
CA VAL A 95 -14.87 13.46 12.17
C VAL A 95 -15.51 14.78 12.58
N SER A 96 -15.37 15.12 13.87
CA SER A 96 -15.72 16.44 14.39
C SER A 96 -14.43 17.18 14.69
N VAL A 97 -14.30 18.38 14.17
CA VAL A 97 -13.07 19.19 14.22
C VAL A 97 -13.42 20.55 14.81
N ASP A 98 -12.82 20.87 15.95
CA ASP A 98 -13.01 22.17 16.60
C ASP A 98 -12.38 23.31 15.76
N PRO A 99 -12.85 24.55 15.94
CA PRO A 99 -12.28 25.72 15.30
C PRO A 99 -10.77 25.81 15.50
N GLY A 100 -10.03 26.04 14.41
CA GLY A 100 -8.56 26.17 14.43
C GLY A 100 -7.78 24.88 14.67
N THR A 101 -8.44 23.72 14.71
CA THR A 101 -7.80 22.41 14.91
C THR A 101 -7.84 21.54 13.66
N SER A 102 -7.16 20.41 13.72
CA SER A 102 -7.17 19.39 12.67
C SER A 102 -7.32 17.99 13.25
N THR A 103 -7.99 17.12 12.52
CA THR A 103 -8.22 15.73 12.91
C THR A 103 -7.91 14.79 11.74
N LEU A 104 -7.48 13.58 12.08
CA LEU A 104 -7.05 12.56 11.13
C LEU A 104 -8.10 11.47 10.99
N SER A 105 -8.36 11.04 9.74
CA SER A 105 -9.14 9.84 9.45
C SER A 105 -8.35 8.94 8.50
N LEU A 106 -8.34 7.64 8.77
CA LEU A 106 -7.61 6.65 7.97
C LEU A 106 -8.52 6.10 6.87
N LEU A 107 -8.14 6.33 5.60
CA LEU A 107 -8.80 5.70 4.48
C LEU A 107 -8.12 4.37 4.15
N ARG A 108 -8.77 3.26 4.46
CA ARG A 108 -8.32 1.91 4.08
C ARG A 108 -8.92 1.53 2.74
N VAL A 109 -8.06 1.30 1.76
CA VAL A 109 -8.44 0.97 0.39
C VAL A 109 -8.03 -0.45 0.04
N ARG A 110 -8.92 -1.18 -0.64
CA ARG A 110 -8.66 -2.52 -1.13
C ARG A 110 -9.09 -2.65 -2.58
N THR A 111 -8.20 -3.13 -3.44
CA THR A 111 -8.52 -3.49 -4.83
C THR A 111 -9.16 -4.89 -4.87
N GLU A 112 -10.22 -5.05 -5.64
CA GLU A 112 -10.94 -6.34 -5.76
C GLU A 112 -10.12 -7.37 -6.53
N LYS A 113 -9.46 -6.95 -7.60
CA LYS A 113 -8.66 -7.83 -8.47
C LYS A 113 -7.16 -7.61 -8.27
N ARG A 114 -6.41 -8.72 -8.18
CA ARG A 114 -4.94 -8.69 -8.21
C ARG A 114 -4.47 -8.55 -9.66
N LEU A 115 -3.43 -7.77 -9.87
CA LEU A 115 -2.72 -7.72 -11.15
C LEU A 115 -1.62 -8.79 -11.14
N TRP A 116 -1.81 -9.88 -11.88
CA TRP A 116 -0.83 -10.98 -11.90
C TRP A 116 0.38 -10.66 -12.78
N ARG A 117 0.15 -10.27 -14.06
CA ARG A 117 1.19 -10.05 -15.08
C ARG A 117 1.00 -8.77 -15.89
N ARG A 118 0.07 -7.90 -15.52
CA ARG A 118 -0.21 -6.66 -16.24
C ARG A 118 0.71 -5.53 -15.73
N PRO A 119 0.99 -4.52 -16.55
CA PRO A 119 1.74 -3.35 -16.11
C PRO A 119 1.07 -2.68 -14.90
N ALA A 120 1.86 -1.95 -14.12
CA ALA A 120 1.35 -1.21 -12.97
C ALA A 120 0.22 -0.27 -13.41
N ARG A 121 -0.85 -0.21 -12.61
CA ARG A 121 -2.02 0.60 -12.89
C ARG A 121 -2.12 1.74 -11.89
N THR A 122 -2.26 2.96 -12.39
CA THR A 122 -2.54 4.15 -11.58
C THR A 122 -4.05 4.35 -11.47
N ILE A 123 -4.53 4.55 -10.24
CA ILE A 123 -5.94 4.78 -9.91
C ILE A 123 -6.01 6.07 -9.10
N THR A 124 -6.70 7.08 -9.62
CA THR A 124 -6.97 8.32 -8.88
C THR A 124 -8.21 8.13 -8.01
N LEU A 125 -8.08 8.47 -6.74
CA LEU A 125 -9.13 8.42 -5.72
C LEU A 125 -9.58 9.85 -5.44
N ARG A 126 -10.86 10.11 -5.50
CA ARG A 126 -11.46 11.36 -5.03
C ARG A 126 -12.08 11.12 -3.66
N ILE A 127 -11.73 11.95 -2.72
CA ILE A 127 -12.17 11.92 -1.34
C ILE A 127 -12.97 13.18 -1.11
N ASP A 128 -14.22 13.03 -0.69
CA ASP A 128 -15.11 14.13 -0.38
C ASP A 128 -15.39 14.15 1.13
N ALA A 129 -15.38 15.33 1.71
CA ALA A 129 -15.78 15.59 3.09
C ALA A 129 -17.03 16.46 3.06
N ASP A 130 -18.15 15.87 3.44
CA ASP A 130 -19.46 16.51 3.45
C ASP A 130 -19.83 16.97 4.85
N GLN A 131 -20.37 18.17 4.96
CA GLN A 131 -20.98 18.72 6.17
C GLN A 131 -22.32 19.33 5.82
N ALA A 132 -23.31 19.12 6.67
CA ALA A 132 -24.62 19.75 6.52
C ALA A 132 -24.47 21.27 6.56
N GLY A 133 -25.11 21.97 5.61
CA GLY A 133 -25.14 23.42 5.54
C GLY A 133 -23.86 24.08 4.97
N ALA A 134 -22.89 23.33 4.50
CA ALA A 134 -21.66 23.89 3.94
C ALA A 134 -21.25 23.17 2.63
N PRO A 135 -20.50 23.80 1.74
CA PRO A 135 -20.07 23.18 0.48
C PRO A 135 -19.15 21.97 0.74
N THR A 136 -19.31 20.92 -0.06
CA THR A 136 -18.45 19.74 -0.03
C THR A 136 -17.00 20.11 -0.36
N THR A 137 -16.08 19.70 0.48
CA THR A 137 -14.63 19.87 0.23
C THR A 137 -14.06 18.57 -0.29
N SER A 138 -13.30 18.61 -1.40
CA SER A 138 -12.74 17.43 -2.03
C SER A 138 -11.22 17.49 -2.18
N THR A 139 -10.60 16.31 -2.10
CA THR A 139 -9.17 16.12 -2.36
C THR A 139 -8.95 14.85 -3.18
N THR A 140 -7.74 14.70 -3.73
CA THR A 140 -7.39 13.54 -4.54
C THR A 140 -6.18 12.81 -4.00
N ALA A 141 -6.19 11.49 -4.13
CA ALA A 141 -5.05 10.62 -3.85
C ALA A 141 -4.80 9.66 -5.01
N THR A 142 -3.60 9.18 -5.13
CA THR A 142 -3.18 8.28 -6.22
C THR A 142 -2.76 6.93 -5.67
N LEU A 143 -3.41 5.87 -6.14
CA LEU A 143 -3.05 4.50 -5.83
C LEU A 143 -2.35 3.87 -7.03
N VAL A 144 -1.08 3.49 -6.88
CA VAL A 144 -0.32 2.76 -7.90
C VAL A 144 -0.37 1.27 -7.57
N GLN A 145 -1.22 0.53 -8.28
CA GLN A 145 -1.32 -0.91 -8.13
C GLN A 145 -0.20 -1.62 -8.89
N SER A 146 0.72 -2.26 -8.17
CA SER A 146 1.83 -3.04 -8.74
C SER A 146 1.39 -4.47 -9.05
N PRO A 147 1.93 -5.10 -10.12
CA PRO A 147 1.71 -6.51 -10.41
C PRO A 147 2.37 -7.40 -9.34
N VAL A 148 1.84 -8.62 -9.19
CA VAL A 148 2.38 -9.63 -8.27
C VAL A 148 3.69 -10.19 -8.82
N LEU A 149 3.75 -10.44 -10.14
CA LEU A 149 4.93 -10.92 -10.85
C LEU A 149 5.51 -9.76 -11.66
N PRO A 150 6.73 -9.28 -11.36
CA PRO A 150 7.40 -8.30 -12.20
C PRO A 150 7.69 -8.89 -13.59
N GLU A 151 7.63 -8.05 -14.62
CA GLU A 151 7.84 -8.46 -16.02
C GLU A 151 9.18 -9.19 -16.26
N GLN A 152 10.19 -8.86 -15.47
CA GLN A 152 11.50 -9.48 -15.54
C GLN A 152 11.53 -10.95 -15.08
N PHE A 153 10.52 -11.43 -14.35
CA PHE A 153 10.47 -12.83 -13.89
C PHE A 153 10.21 -13.80 -15.03
N ALA A 154 9.49 -13.43 -16.07
CA ALA A 154 9.24 -14.31 -17.21
C ALA A 154 10.52 -14.64 -17.97
N GLY A 155 11.37 -13.63 -18.22
CA GLY A 155 12.67 -13.83 -18.87
C GLY A 155 13.63 -14.67 -18.03
N ARG A 156 13.75 -14.37 -16.73
CA ARG A 156 14.65 -15.12 -15.83
C ARG A 156 14.19 -16.56 -15.61
N ALA A 157 12.88 -16.82 -15.48
CA ALA A 157 12.36 -18.17 -15.33
C ALA A 157 12.63 -19.01 -16.58
N VAL A 158 12.45 -18.48 -17.78
CA VAL A 158 12.77 -19.17 -19.05
C VAL A 158 14.27 -19.48 -19.12
N THR A 159 15.13 -18.52 -18.79
CA THR A 159 16.57 -18.73 -18.80
C THR A 159 17.00 -19.81 -17.78
N THR A 160 16.44 -19.77 -16.57
CA THR A 160 16.74 -20.77 -15.54
C THR A 160 16.29 -22.17 -15.95
N VAL A 161 15.08 -22.31 -16.52
CA VAL A 161 14.58 -23.59 -17.01
C VAL A 161 15.42 -24.09 -18.20
N ALA A 162 15.83 -23.21 -19.12
CA ALA A 162 16.68 -23.59 -20.26
C ALA A 162 18.07 -24.05 -19.79
N VAL A 163 18.69 -23.39 -18.82
CA VAL A 163 19.98 -23.80 -18.24
C VAL A 163 19.85 -25.12 -17.51
N LEU A 164 18.77 -25.32 -16.74
CA LEU A 164 18.52 -26.58 -16.03
C LEU A 164 18.29 -27.73 -17.02
N ALA A 165 17.53 -27.50 -18.10
CA ALA A 165 17.34 -28.51 -19.16
C ALA A 165 18.63 -28.83 -19.89
N LEU A 166 19.52 -27.85 -20.12
CA LEU A 166 20.85 -28.06 -20.71
C LEU A 166 21.73 -28.86 -19.78
N VAL A 167 21.76 -28.56 -18.49
CA VAL A 167 22.57 -29.33 -17.50
C VAL A 167 22.07 -30.76 -17.39
N VAL A 168 20.76 -30.97 -17.30
CA VAL A 168 20.17 -32.31 -17.27
C VAL A 168 20.41 -33.05 -18.58
N GLY A 169 20.23 -32.38 -19.74
CA GLY A 169 20.53 -32.96 -21.05
C GLY A 169 22.01 -33.34 -21.21
N ALA A 170 22.91 -32.46 -20.78
CA ALA A 170 24.36 -32.74 -20.79
C ALA A 170 24.74 -33.91 -19.86
N TRP A 171 24.05 -34.05 -18.74
CA TRP A 171 24.25 -35.18 -17.83
C TRP A 171 23.76 -36.51 -18.41
N PHE A 172 22.61 -36.52 -19.05
CA PHE A 172 21.98 -37.74 -19.56
C PHE A 172 22.56 -38.20 -20.91
N TRP A 173 23.09 -37.31 -21.75
CA TRP A 173 23.55 -37.67 -23.09
C TRP A 173 25.02 -38.11 -23.15
N PRO A 174 26.04 -37.35 -22.69
CA PRO A 174 27.45 -37.79 -22.80
C PRO A 174 27.99 -38.54 -21.59
N VAL A 175 27.48 -38.37 -20.37
CA VAL A 175 28.08 -38.92 -19.16
C VAL A 175 27.59 -40.35 -18.87
N ARG A 176 26.37 -40.70 -19.28
CA ARG A 176 25.83 -42.05 -19.04
C ARG A 176 26.56 -43.19 -19.77
N PRO A 177 26.93 -43.06 -21.05
CA PRO A 177 27.71 -44.13 -21.72
C PRO A 177 29.09 -44.32 -21.13
N THR A 178 29.83 -43.24 -20.84
CA THR A 178 31.19 -43.31 -20.30
C THR A 178 31.28 -43.97 -18.93
N ILE A 179 30.28 -43.76 -18.05
CA ILE A 179 30.23 -44.43 -16.73
C ILE A 179 29.91 -45.91 -16.88
N ARG A 180 29.07 -46.29 -17.83
CA ARG A 180 28.74 -47.72 -18.08
C ARG A 180 29.90 -48.47 -18.69
N ASP A 181 30.65 -47.85 -19.56
CA ASP A 181 31.81 -48.46 -20.21
C ASP A 181 32.97 -48.60 -19.20
N ALA A 182 33.24 -47.58 -18.38
CA ALA A 182 34.21 -47.68 -17.29
C ALA A 182 33.84 -48.74 -16.23
N ALA A 183 32.55 -48.93 -15.94
CA ALA A 183 32.09 -49.99 -15.03
C ALA A 183 32.22 -51.40 -15.61
N ARG A 184 32.06 -51.56 -16.93
CA ARG A 184 32.28 -52.87 -17.62
C ARG A 184 33.74 -53.25 -17.70
N ASP A 185 34.61 -52.29 -17.97
CA ASP A 185 36.07 -52.51 -17.99
C ASP A 185 36.60 -52.92 -16.60
N ALA A 186 36.09 -52.26 -15.54
CA ALA A 186 36.46 -52.62 -14.16
C ALA A 186 35.98 -54.01 -13.73
N VAL A 187 34.81 -54.47 -14.25
CA VAL A 187 34.28 -55.81 -13.97
C VAL A 187 35.06 -56.91 -14.82
N GLY A 188 35.44 -56.54 -16.05
CA GLY A 188 36.23 -57.43 -16.93
C GLY A 188 37.60 -57.78 -16.35
N ASP A 189 38.22 -56.82 -15.65
CA ASP A 189 39.56 -57.00 -15.06
C ASP A 189 39.57 -57.88 -13.76
N LEU A 190 38.39 -58.11 -13.19
CA LEU A 190 38.18 -58.94 -11.99
C LEU A 190 37.74 -60.38 -12.30
N ALA A 191 37.60 -60.75 -13.59
CA ALA A 191 37.30 -62.14 -13.93
C ALA A 191 38.54 -63.06 -13.63
N PRO A 192 38.44 -64.00 -12.70
CA PRO A 192 39.54 -64.89 -12.42
C PRO A 192 39.87 -65.78 -13.67
N ALA A 193 41.14 -65.84 -14.03
CA ALA A 193 41.64 -66.75 -15.07
C ALA A 193 41.18 -68.19 -14.78
N ALA A 194 40.24 -68.65 -15.57
CA ALA A 194 39.81 -70.05 -15.47
C ALA A 194 40.98 -70.96 -15.84
N THR A 195 41.51 -71.60 -14.84
CA THR A 195 42.52 -72.62 -15.01
C THR A 195 41.91 -73.83 -15.75
N THR A 196 42.24 -73.99 -17.02
CA THR A 196 41.86 -75.12 -17.84
C THR A 196 42.65 -76.36 -17.35
N VAL A 197 42.01 -77.23 -16.56
CA VAL A 197 42.51 -78.57 -16.23
C VAL A 197 42.16 -79.45 -17.40
N ALA A 198 43.22 -79.89 -18.10
CA ALA A 198 43.10 -80.91 -19.17
C ALA A 198 42.76 -82.27 -18.57
N PRO A 199 41.84 -83.02 -19.12
CA PRO A 199 41.54 -84.40 -18.68
C PRO A 199 42.61 -85.32 -19.12
N SER A 200 43.24 -86.05 -18.14
CA SER A 200 44.18 -87.21 -18.41
C SER A 200 43.40 -88.35 -19.01
N ALA A 201 43.91 -88.87 -20.07
CA ALA A 201 43.42 -90.07 -20.74
C ALA A 201 43.61 -91.34 -19.85
N PRO A 202 42.69 -92.33 -19.91
CA PRO A 202 42.87 -93.60 -19.23
C PRO A 202 43.83 -94.49 -20.00
N ASP A 203 44.83 -95.07 -19.29
CA ASP A 203 45.69 -96.12 -19.76
C ASP A 203 44.88 -97.43 -19.85
N ASP A 204 44.86 -97.97 -21.05
CA ASP A 204 44.31 -99.26 -21.37
C ASP A 204 45.49 -100.30 -21.30
N THR A 205 45.43 -101.21 -20.35
CA THR A 205 46.31 -102.38 -20.37
C THR A 205 45.57 -103.60 -19.92
N THR A 206 45.22 -104.41 -20.89
CA THR A 206 44.91 -105.86 -20.73
C THR A 206 46.19 -106.68 -20.87
N PRO A 207 46.28 -107.84 -20.34
CA PRO A 207 45.60 -109.09 -20.79
C PRO A 207 44.78 -109.81 -19.73
#